data_ab88fe0c6064331ceec85c05f3b6cee3
#
_entry.id   ab88fe0c6064331ceec85c05f3b6cee3
#
_cell.length_a   1.000
_cell.length_b   1.000
_cell.length_c   1.000
_cell.angle_alpha   90.00
_cell.angle_beta   90.00
_cell.angle_gamma   90.00
#
_symmetry.space_group_name_H-M   'P 1'
#
loop_
_entity.id
_entity.type
_entity.pdbx_description
1 polymer ?
#
loop_
_entity_poly.entity_id
_entity_poly.type
_entity_poly.pdbx_seq_one_letter_code
_entity_poly.pdbx_strand_id
1 'polypeptide(L)'
;MNPEESRSNNRPYSAVVTYHTNPFTCGVARFSKSIAEAMAVPLIPVSNFGFVSNEKVLLSLKFEEVDELSAQRLISEILATKPTFDLFLHTISGLEIQDPFVKFAHKVFVGSRFDADCLRPIRPDVINTFAPGAGISGEIIRPDLVLLTFGMAHKVMSPLFELLGRLFENDPRSVQLQITTALHEGASFNESFFAIGDQISNLFQQEVRFLGFLTDQEVSRRMLASNGQVAFFPKGVRENNTTVLSAMGHGSPVITNLDEYSPEWMSHGESVFDIHQMREFPSIEELERVGKNAMLAVAPYTFSSLAKLF
;
A
#
# COMPACT_ATOMS: atom_id res chain seq x y z
N MET A 1 -45.62 6.76 10.46
CA MET A 1 -44.97 7.00 9.18
C MET A 1 -43.49 7.18 9.43
N ASN A 2 -42.71 6.24 8.97
CA ASN A 2 -41.26 6.19 9.26
C ASN A 2 -40.54 7.16 8.30
N PRO A 3 -39.68 8.07 8.76
CA PRO A 3 -39.01 9.05 7.90
C PRO A 3 -37.96 8.48 6.94
N GLU A 4 -37.67 7.17 7.00
CA GLU A 4 -36.67 6.50 6.18
C GLU A 4 -37.13 6.06 4.79
N GLU A 5 -38.45 6.00 4.53
CA GLU A 5 -38.97 5.49 3.24
C GLU A 5 -39.02 6.53 2.12
N SER A 6 -38.73 7.81 2.35
CA SER A 6 -38.86 8.87 1.33
C SER A 6 -37.55 9.26 0.61
N ARG A 7 -36.40 8.59 0.88
CA ARG A 7 -35.12 8.92 0.28
C ARG A 7 -34.73 8.12 -0.97
N SER A 8 -35.60 7.29 -1.55
CA SER A 8 -35.19 6.24 -2.47
C SER A 8 -35.24 6.55 -3.98
N ASN A 9 -35.63 7.74 -4.47
CA ASN A 9 -35.90 7.85 -5.91
C ASN A 9 -35.26 9.02 -6.68
N ASN A 10 -34.18 9.63 -6.25
CA ASN A 10 -33.55 10.68 -7.08
C ASN A 10 -32.02 10.55 -7.15
N ARG A 11 -31.51 9.32 -7.29
CA ARG A 11 -30.08 9.12 -7.56
C ARG A 11 -29.82 9.39 -9.03
N PRO A 12 -28.90 10.30 -9.37
CA PRO A 12 -28.64 10.63 -10.78
C PRO A 12 -27.97 9.48 -11.54
N TYR A 13 -27.35 8.52 -10.81
CA TYR A 13 -26.65 7.35 -11.37
C TYR A 13 -26.98 6.09 -10.58
N SER A 14 -26.96 4.94 -11.26
CA SER A 14 -27.06 3.61 -10.65
C SER A 14 -25.70 3.07 -10.19
N ALA A 15 -24.61 3.49 -10.82
CA ALA A 15 -23.25 3.10 -10.49
C ALA A 15 -22.19 4.11 -10.98
N VAL A 16 -21.02 4.07 -10.37
CA VAL A 16 -19.77 4.58 -10.94
C VAL A 16 -18.97 3.39 -11.46
N VAL A 17 -18.50 3.49 -12.70
CA VAL A 17 -17.74 2.42 -13.36
C VAL A 17 -16.33 2.91 -13.62
N THR A 18 -15.33 2.14 -13.22
CA THR A 18 -13.90 2.46 -13.39
C THR A 18 -13.09 1.24 -13.77
N TYR A 19 -11.92 1.42 -14.35
CA TYR A 19 -11.05 0.31 -14.72
C TYR A 19 -10.38 -0.32 -13.49
N HIS A 20 -9.70 0.47 -12.67
CA HIS A 20 -9.09 0.03 -11.43
C HIS A 20 -9.98 0.37 -10.23
N THR A 21 -10.14 -0.55 -9.29
CA THR A 21 -10.96 -0.35 -8.08
C THR A 21 -10.16 -0.27 -6.79
N ASN A 22 -8.85 -0.57 -6.83
CA ASN A 22 -7.98 -0.50 -5.66
C ASN A 22 -7.52 0.96 -5.41
N PRO A 23 -8.06 1.65 -4.38
CA PRO A 23 -7.75 3.07 -4.11
C PRO A 23 -6.36 3.28 -3.52
N PHE A 24 -5.64 2.22 -3.13
CA PHE A 24 -4.29 2.31 -2.56
C PHE A 24 -3.21 2.34 -3.63
N THR A 25 -3.49 1.82 -4.83
CA THR A 25 -2.52 1.70 -5.91
C THR A 25 -2.79 2.64 -7.09
N CYS A 26 -4.00 3.20 -7.19
CA CYS A 26 -4.41 4.02 -8.33
C CYS A 26 -5.19 5.26 -7.89
N GLY A 27 -4.74 6.44 -8.33
CA GLY A 27 -5.40 7.72 -8.06
C GLY A 27 -6.80 7.81 -8.68
N VAL A 28 -6.99 7.25 -9.88
CA VAL A 28 -8.30 7.16 -10.55
C VAL A 28 -9.27 6.29 -9.75
N ALA A 29 -8.80 5.14 -9.25
CA ALA A 29 -9.62 4.28 -8.40
C ALA A 29 -10.04 4.98 -7.09
N ARG A 30 -9.14 5.75 -6.47
CA ARG A 30 -9.43 6.53 -5.27
C ARG A 30 -10.49 7.60 -5.55
N PHE A 31 -10.32 8.37 -6.62
CA PHE A 31 -11.30 9.36 -7.05
C PHE A 31 -12.67 8.72 -7.29
N SER A 32 -12.70 7.64 -8.10
CA SER A 32 -13.95 6.95 -8.48
C SER A 32 -14.66 6.37 -7.25
N LYS A 33 -13.91 5.82 -6.29
CA LYS A 33 -14.46 5.34 -5.01
C LYS A 33 -15.08 6.48 -4.21
N SER A 34 -14.36 7.61 -4.05
CA SER A 34 -14.85 8.76 -3.30
C SER A 34 -16.13 9.37 -3.93
N ILE A 35 -16.20 9.42 -5.26
CA ILE A 35 -17.41 9.88 -5.97
C ILE A 35 -18.57 8.89 -5.81
N ALA A 36 -18.31 7.59 -5.89
CA ALA A 36 -19.34 6.55 -5.69
C ALA A 36 -19.92 6.63 -4.26
N GLU A 37 -19.05 6.79 -3.26
CA GLU A 37 -19.46 6.99 -1.86
C GLU A 37 -20.27 8.26 -1.67
N ALA A 38 -19.84 9.41 -2.24
CA ALA A 38 -20.55 10.68 -2.15
C ALA A 38 -21.94 10.63 -2.81
N MET A 39 -22.08 9.83 -3.87
CA MET A 39 -23.36 9.60 -4.56
C MET A 39 -24.20 8.47 -3.93
N ALA A 40 -23.65 7.74 -2.97
CA ALA A 40 -24.24 6.55 -2.36
C ALA A 40 -24.64 5.49 -3.41
N VAL A 41 -23.75 5.21 -4.40
CA VAL A 41 -23.91 4.21 -5.45
C VAL A 41 -22.74 3.23 -5.46
N PRO A 42 -22.89 2.02 -6.00
CA PRO A 42 -21.81 1.06 -6.10
C PRO A 42 -20.69 1.54 -7.03
N LEU A 43 -19.44 1.17 -6.72
CA LEU A 43 -18.30 1.23 -7.60
C LEU A 43 -18.15 -0.13 -8.30
N ILE A 44 -18.15 -0.16 -9.62
CA ILE A 44 -18.08 -1.40 -10.42
C ILE A 44 -16.84 -1.35 -11.31
N PRO A 45 -16.00 -2.41 -11.32
CA PRO A 45 -14.91 -2.50 -12.28
C PRO A 45 -15.44 -2.74 -13.69
N VAL A 46 -14.78 -2.16 -14.69
CA VAL A 46 -15.13 -2.34 -16.11
C VAL A 46 -15.27 -3.83 -16.48
N SER A 47 -14.39 -4.70 -15.94
CA SER A 47 -14.44 -6.15 -16.22
C SER A 47 -15.76 -6.82 -15.85
N ASN A 48 -16.47 -6.30 -14.83
CA ASN A 48 -17.71 -6.87 -14.30
C ASN A 48 -18.94 -6.05 -14.69
N PHE A 49 -18.75 -5.01 -15.52
CA PHE A 49 -19.81 -4.10 -15.88
C PHE A 49 -20.43 -4.45 -17.25
N GLY A 50 -21.75 -4.34 -17.36
CA GLY A 50 -22.51 -4.34 -18.59
C GLY A 50 -23.66 -3.33 -18.46
N PHE A 51 -24.01 -2.67 -19.55
CA PHE A 51 -25.08 -1.67 -19.55
C PHE A 51 -26.45 -2.34 -19.34
N VAL A 52 -27.23 -1.78 -18.43
CA VAL A 52 -28.62 -2.20 -18.14
C VAL A 52 -29.55 -1.15 -18.70
N SER A 53 -30.63 -1.61 -19.36
CA SER A 53 -31.66 -0.71 -19.93
C SER A 53 -32.28 0.16 -18.83
N ASN A 54 -32.47 1.43 -19.16
CA ASN A 54 -33.03 2.46 -18.27
C ASN A 54 -32.20 2.84 -17.06
N GLU A 55 -30.97 2.35 -16.95
CA GLU A 55 -30.03 2.80 -15.92
C GLU A 55 -29.06 3.82 -16.52
N LYS A 56 -28.72 4.84 -15.71
CA LYS A 56 -27.70 5.81 -16.04
C LYS A 56 -26.49 5.58 -15.17
N VAL A 57 -25.32 5.49 -15.77
CA VAL A 57 -24.06 5.28 -15.07
C VAL A 57 -23.08 6.42 -15.32
N LEU A 58 -22.14 6.61 -14.39
CA LEU A 58 -20.97 7.45 -14.58
C LEU A 58 -19.76 6.57 -14.91
N LEU A 59 -19.25 6.66 -16.13
CA LEU A 59 -17.96 6.06 -16.49
C LEU A 59 -16.83 7.01 -16.06
N SER A 60 -15.97 6.57 -15.19
CA SER A 60 -14.81 7.32 -14.67
C SER A 60 -13.54 6.66 -15.17
N LEU A 61 -13.01 7.13 -16.31
CA LEU A 61 -12.00 6.41 -17.09
C LEU A 61 -10.77 7.27 -17.41
N LYS A 62 -9.64 6.58 -17.48
CA LYS A 62 -8.37 7.02 -18.05
C LYS A 62 -7.98 6.01 -19.12
N PHE A 63 -8.13 6.40 -20.38
CA PHE A 63 -8.06 5.45 -21.50
C PHE A 63 -6.68 4.84 -21.72
N GLU A 64 -5.61 5.47 -21.26
CA GLU A 64 -4.27 4.91 -21.29
C GLU A 64 -4.11 3.68 -20.38
N GLU A 65 -5.04 3.47 -19.44
CA GLU A 65 -5.02 2.36 -18.49
C GLU A 65 -6.04 1.27 -18.86
N VAL A 66 -7.01 1.56 -19.74
CA VAL A 66 -8.05 0.60 -20.12
C VAL A 66 -7.51 -0.37 -21.18
N ASP A 67 -7.61 -1.68 -20.90
CA ASP A 67 -7.21 -2.67 -21.91
C ASP A 67 -8.13 -2.66 -23.14
N GLU A 68 -7.55 -3.01 -24.30
CA GLU A 68 -8.22 -2.91 -25.58
C GLU A 68 -9.48 -3.80 -25.65
N LEU A 69 -9.46 -4.99 -25.06
CA LEU A 69 -10.61 -5.92 -25.09
C LEU A 69 -11.79 -5.36 -24.31
N SER A 70 -11.53 -4.82 -23.11
CA SER A 70 -12.54 -4.17 -22.28
C SER A 70 -13.15 -2.96 -22.96
N ALA A 71 -12.32 -2.13 -23.61
CA ALA A 71 -12.79 -0.96 -24.32
C ALA A 71 -13.62 -1.33 -25.56
N GLN A 72 -13.17 -2.29 -26.37
CA GLN A 72 -13.91 -2.78 -27.56
C GLN A 72 -15.26 -3.41 -27.17
N ARG A 73 -15.30 -4.16 -26.06
CA ARG A 73 -16.55 -4.71 -25.52
C ARG A 73 -17.54 -3.61 -25.18
N LEU A 74 -17.12 -2.60 -24.41
CA LEU A 74 -17.99 -1.47 -24.06
C LEU A 74 -18.42 -0.68 -25.29
N ILE A 75 -17.55 -0.44 -26.27
CA ILE A 75 -17.91 0.22 -27.54
C ILE A 75 -18.98 -0.58 -28.24
N SER A 76 -18.82 -1.90 -28.34
CA SER A 76 -19.83 -2.76 -28.99
C SER A 76 -21.18 -2.69 -28.28
N GLU A 77 -21.22 -2.68 -26.96
CA GLU A 77 -22.43 -2.50 -26.17
C GLU A 77 -23.05 -1.11 -26.38
N ILE A 78 -22.26 -0.03 -26.40
CA ILE A 78 -22.70 1.34 -26.63
C ILE A 78 -23.37 1.45 -28.01
N LEU A 79 -22.76 0.87 -29.05
CA LEU A 79 -23.30 0.91 -30.42
C LEU A 79 -24.59 0.09 -30.55
N ALA A 80 -24.67 -1.06 -29.89
CA ALA A 80 -25.81 -1.97 -29.97
C ALA A 80 -27.03 -1.48 -29.17
N THR A 81 -26.83 -0.98 -27.96
CA THR A 81 -27.89 -0.71 -26.98
C THR A 81 -28.19 0.78 -26.79
N LYS A 82 -27.26 1.65 -27.20
CA LYS A 82 -27.32 3.11 -27.00
C LYS A 82 -27.70 3.49 -25.57
N PRO A 83 -26.93 3.02 -24.57
CA PRO A 83 -27.25 3.23 -23.18
C PRO A 83 -27.07 4.70 -22.78
N THR A 84 -27.73 5.11 -21.71
CA THR A 84 -27.50 6.44 -21.13
C THR A 84 -26.32 6.40 -20.15
N PHE A 85 -25.25 7.10 -20.46
CA PHE A 85 -24.12 7.25 -19.55
C PHE A 85 -23.53 8.65 -19.63
N ASP A 86 -22.95 9.09 -18.53
CA ASP A 86 -22.04 10.25 -18.49
C ASP A 86 -20.61 9.76 -18.37
N LEU A 87 -19.67 10.55 -18.86
CA LEU A 87 -18.24 10.22 -18.89
C LEU A 87 -17.45 11.25 -18.11
N PHE A 88 -16.66 10.82 -17.13
CA PHE A 88 -15.59 11.61 -16.52
C PHE A 88 -14.24 11.15 -17.07
N LEU A 89 -13.56 12.04 -17.78
CA LEU A 89 -12.22 11.77 -18.32
C LEU A 89 -11.16 12.31 -17.36
N HIS A 90 -10.24 11.44 -16.95
CA HIS A 90 -9.11 11.82 -16.11
C HIS A 90 -7.95 12.42 -16.91
N THR A 91 -7.84 12.07 -18.18
CA THR A 91 -6.85 12.61 -19.12
C THR A 91 -7.45 12.61 -20.52
N ILE A 92 -6.93 13.47 -21.39
CA ILE A 92 -7.22 13.45 -22.82
C ILE A 92 -6.09 12.71 -23.51
N SER A 93 -6.33 11.45 -23.83
CA SER A 93 -5.28 10.56 -24.35
C SER A 93 -4.96 10.75 -25.82
N GLY A 94 -5.88 11.34 -26.59
CA GLY A 94 -5.78 11.38 -28.05
C GLY A 94 -5.85 10.00 -28.72
N LEU A 95 -6.24 8.95 -27.99
CA LEU A 95 -6.41 7.60 -28.50
C LEU A 95 -7.76 7.49 -29.21
N GLU A 96 -7.80 6.87 -30.39
CA GLU A 96 -9.02 6.65 -31.17
C GLU A 96 -10.08 5.87 -30.36
N ILE A 97 -9.65 5.03 -29.44
CA ILE A 97 -10.54 4.26 -28.57
C ILE A 97 -11.37 5.13 -27.61
N GLN A 98 -10.95 6.36 -27.33
CA GLN A 98 -11.67 7.33 -26.51
C GLN A 98 -12.87 7.95 -27.26
N ASP A 99 -12.74 8.13 -28.58
CA ASP A 99 -13.69 8.91 -29.39
C ASP A 99 -15.15 8.41 -29.31
N PRO A 100 -15.43 7.10 -29.39
CA PRO A 100 -16.81 6.61 -29.25
C PRO A 100 -17.43 6.97 -27.91
N PHE A 101 -16.68 6.90 -26.82
CA PHE A 101 -17.19 7.26 -25.50
C PHE A 101 -17.51 8.75 -25.39
N VAL A 102 -16.62 9.60 -25.87
CA VAL A 102 -16.85 11.07 -25.91
C VAL A 102 -18.05 11.39 -26.77
N LYS A 103 -18.23 10.73 -27.92
CA LYS A 103 -19.31 10.98 -28.86
C LYS A 103 -20.68 10.56 -28.33
N PHE A 104 -20.75 9.39 -27.67
CA PHE A 104 -22.05 8.80 -27.26
C PHE A 104 -22.40 9.12 -25.80
N ALA A 105 -21.52 9.64 -24.99
CA ALA A 105 -21.83 10.08 -23.63
C ALA A 105 -22.91 11.17 -23.65
N HIS A 106 -23.88 11.10 -22.74
CA HIS A 106 -24.91 12.15 -22.58
C HIS A 106 -24.23 13.44 -22.08
N LYS A 107 -23.30 13.36 -21.09
CA LYS A 107 -22.45 14.46 -20.65
C LYS A 107 -21.00 13.99 -20.57
N VAL A 108 -20.07 14.90 -20.86
CA VAL A 108 -18.63 14.66 -20.71
C VAL A 108 -18.09 15.66 -19.69
N PHE A 109 -17.45 15.15 -18.65
CA PHE A 109 -16.81 15.92 -17.60
C PHE A 109 -15.29 15.75 -17.68
N VAL A 110 -14.55 16.81 -17.41
CA VAL A 110 -13.09 16.81 -17.28
C VAL A 110 -12.65 17.57 -16.04
N GLY A 111 -11.53 17.19 -15.46
CA GLY A 111 -11.03 17.73 -14.20
C GLY A 111 -10.25 19.04 -14.32
N SER A 112 -9.98 19.53 -15.54
CA SER A 112 -9.21 20.75 -15.75
C SER A 112 -9.72 21.57 -16.94
N ARG A 113 -9.44 22.89 -16.88
CA ARG A 113 -9.72 23.78 -17.99
C ARG A 113 -8.92 23.41 -19.25
N PHE A 114 -7.68 22.96 -19.08
CA PHE A 114 -6.85 22.53 -20.19
C PHE A 114 -7.49 21.39 -20.96
N ASP A 115 -7.96 20.34 -20.27
CA ASP A 115 -8.65 19.21 -20.89
C ASP A 115 -9.95 19.63 -21.56
N ALA A 116 -10.70 20.55 -20.94
CA ALA A 116 -11.90 21.10 -21.56
C ALA A 116 -11.59 21.82 -22.87
N ASP A 117 -10.55 22.64 -22.91
CA ASP A 117 -10.15 23.37 -24.10
C ASP A 117 -9.67 22.41 -25.22
N CYS A 118 -9.02 21.29 -24.86
CA CYS A 118 -8.64 20.23 -25.82
C CYS A 118 -9.86 19.51 -26.43
N LEU A 119 -10.95 19.31 -25.66
CA LEU A 119 -12.12 18.59 -26.15
C LEU A 119 -13.15 19.45 -26.84
N ARG A 120 -13.23 20.75 -26.58
CA ARG A 120 -14.23 21.65 -27.17
C ARG A 120 -14.35 21.62 -28.69
N PRO A 121 -13.27 21.42 -29.46
CA PRO A 121 -13.38 21.31 -30.91
C PRO A 121 -14.23 20.14 -31.39
N ILE A 122 -14.30 19.05 -30.62
CA ILE A 122 -15.08 17.83 -30.95
C ILE A 122 -16.28 17.64 -30.04
N ARG A 123 -16.28 18.22 -28.85
CA ARG A 123 -17.36 18.17 -27.86
C ARG A 123 -17.57 19.57 -27.23
N PRO A 124 -18.27 20.50 -27.90
CA PRO A 124 -18.40 21.88 -27.41
C PRO A 124 -19.09 22.04 -26.07
N ASP A 125 -19.95 21.08 -25.70
CA ASP A 125 -20.71 21.02 -24.44
C ASP A 125 -19.98 20.30 -23.30
N VAL A 126 -18.65 20.05 -23.44
CA VAL A 126 -17.83 19.47 -22.37
C VAL A 126 -17.88 20.36 -21.12
N ILE A 127 -18.07 19.71 -19.97
CA ILE A 127 -18.21 20.38 -18.68
C ILE A 127 -16.86 20.35 -17.97
N ASN A 128 -16.27 21.52 -17.78
CA ASN A 128 -15.11 21.67 -16.92
C ASN A 128 -15.56 21.59 -15.45
N THR A 129 -14.92 20.73 -14.69
CA THR A 129 -15.14 20.53 -13.27
C THR A 129 -13.80 20.54 -12.52
N PHE A 130 -13.71 19.85 -11.40
CA PHE A 130 -12.49 19.72 -10.60
C PHE A 130 -12.39 18.31 -10.01
N ALA A 131 -11.18 17.91 -9.66
CA ALA A 131 -10.94 16.75 -8.82
C ALA A 131 -10.68 17.22 -7.39
N PRO A 132 -11.55 16.89 -6.43
CA PRO A 132 -11.29 17.23 -5.03
C PRO A 132 -10.03 16.54 -4.53
N GLY A 133 -9.29 17.18 -3.65
CA GLY A 133 -8.25 16.51 -2.88
C GLY A 133 -8.86 15.35 -2.11
N ALA A 134 -8.27 14.16 -2.20
CA ALA A 134 -8.67 13.06 -1.36
C ALA A 134 -8.46 13.47 0.10
N GLY A 135 -9.54 13.80 0.79
CA GLY A 135 -9.51 14.05 2.21
C GLY A 135 -9.00 12.80 2.91
N ILE A 136 -7.85 12.90 3.56
CA ILE A 136 -7.43 11.87 4.51
C ILE A 136 -8.24 12.18 5.78
N SER A 137 -9.53 11.84 5.74
CA SER A 137 -10.38 11.86 6.91
C SER A 137 -10.43 10.45 7.48
N GLY A 138 -9.65 10.20 8.48
CA GLY A 138 -9.70 9.01 9.29
C GLY A 138 -9.15 9.37 10.65
N GLU A 139 -9.72 8.83 11.73
CA GLU A 139 -8.98 8.73 12.97
C GLU A 139 -7.62 8.13 12.63
N ILE A 140 -6.55 8.81 13.03
CA ILE A 140 -5.22 8.21 13.00
C ILE A 140 -5.25 7.15 14.09
N ILE A 141 -5.73 5.97 13.75
CA ILE A 141 -5.59 4.81 14.62
C ILE A 141 -4.09 4.52 14.65
N ARG A 142 -3.47 4.87 15.76
CA ARG A 142 -2.08 4.47 16.00
C ARG A 142 -2.12 3.02 16.45
N PRO A 143 -1.38 2.13 15.79
CA PRO A 143 -1.25 0.76 16.27
C PRO A 143 -0.58 0.77 17.65
N ASP A 144 -0.92 -0.21 18.49
CA ASP A 144 -0.28 -0.38 19.80
C ASP A 144 1.20 -0.74 19.66
N LEU A 145 1.53 -1.46 18.58
CA LEU A 145 2.89 -1.88 18.24
C LEU A 145 3.25 -1.50 16.80
N VAL A 146 4.42 -0.94 16.63
CA VAL A 146 5.03 -0.71 15.32
C VAL A 146 6.31 -1.54 15.23
N LEU A 147 6.35 -2.46 14.26
CA LEU A 147 7.54 -3.21 13.90
C LEU A 147 8.13 -2.64 12.62
N LEU A 148 9.44 -2.55 12.55
CA LEU A 148 10.15 -2.07 11.36
C LEU A 148 10.98 -3.19 10.77
N THR A 149 10.89 -3.41 9.46
CA THR A 149 11.90 -4.18 8.73
C THR A 149 12.61 -3.27 7.73
N PHE A 150 13.93 -3.35 7.74
CA PHE A 150 14.82 -2.51 6.96
C PHE A 150 15.88 -3.38 6.28
N GLY A 151 16.10 -3.16 4.99
CA GLY A 151 17.14 -3.87 4.25
C GLY A 151 16.75 -4.20 2.82
N MET A 152 17.53 -5.08 2.19
CA MET A 152 17.31 -5.46 0.79
C MET A 152 16.22 -6.52 0.67
N ALA A 153 15.27 -6.30 -0.24
CA ALA A 153 14.14 -7.18 -0.46
C ALA A 153 14.53 -8.66 -0.70
N HIS A 154 15.61 -8.93 -1.44
CA HIS A 154 16.07 -10.29 -1.71
C HIS A 154 16.62 -11.05 -0.48
N LYS A 155 16.81 -10.38 0.65
CA LYS A 155 17.26 -11.00 1.91
C LYS A 155 16.10 -11.30 2.86
N VAL A 156 14.88 -10.99 2.47
CA VAL A 156 13.71 -11.21 3.33
C VAL A 156 13.32 -12.68 3.32
N MET A 157 13.31 -13.28 4.52
CA MET A 157 12.86 -14.66 4.75
C MET A 157 11.36 -14.71 5.00
N SER A 158 10.56 -14.68 3.93
CA SER A 158 9.09 -14.62 4.01
C SER A 158 8.45 -15.67 4.93
N PRO A 159 8.89 -16.94 5.02
CA PRO A 159 8.26 -17.92 5.92
C PRO A 159 8.33 -17.55 7.42
N LEU A 160 9.37 -16.80 7.84
CA LEU A 160 9.49 -16.40 9.24
C LEU A 160 8.52 -15.27 9.63
N PHE A 161 7.99 -14.53 8.66
CA PHE A 161 6.90 -13.59 8.90
C PHE A 161 5.57 -14.29 9.21
N GLU A 162 5.37 -15.51 8.74
CA GLU A 162 4.23 -16.33 9.17
C GLU A 162 4.34 -16.70 10.65
N LEU A 163 5.53 -17.13 11.11
CA LEU A 163 5.76 -17.39 12.53
C LEU A 163 5.53 -16.13 13.37
N LEU A 164 6.03 -14.99 12.91
CA LEU A 164 5.80 -13.71 13.58
C LEU A 164 4.30 -13.37 13.63
N GLY A 165 3.57 -13.56 12.54
CA GLY A 165 2.12 -13.31 12.47
C GLY A 165 1.33 -14.15 13.47
N ARG A 166 1.70 -15.42 13.63
CA ARG A 166 1.04 -16.34 14.58
C ARG A 166 1.16 -15.88 16.04
N LEU A 167 2.22 -15.15 16.41
CA LEU A 167 2.35 -14.59 17.76
C LEU A 167 1.26 -13.55 18.07
N PHE A 168 0.62 -12.99 17.04
CA PHE A 168 -0.44 -12.00 17.18
C PHE A 168 -1.86 -12.57 17.03
N GLU A 169 -2.04 -13.87 16.75
CA GLU A 169 -3.37 -14.47 16.59
C GLU A 169 -4.25 -14.31 17.83
N ASN A 170 -3.64 -14.33 19.02
CA ASN A 170 -4.33 -14.17 20.29
C ASN A 170 -3.87 -12.94 21.08
N ASP A 171 -3.05 -12.08 20.50
CA ASP A 171 -2.57 -10.84 21.13
C ASP A 171 -3.64 -9.75 20.91
N PRO A 172 -4.13 -9.10 21.98
CA PRO A 172 -5.15 -8.06 21.84
C PRO A 172 -4.61 -6.76 21.24
N ARG A 173 -3.28 -6.60 21.14
CA ARG A 173 -2.64 -5.39 20.64
C ARG A 173 -2.70 -5.35 19.12
N SER A 174 -3.06 -4.20 18.56
CA SER A 174 -2.93 -3.94 17.14
C SER A 174 -1.46 -3.78 16.75
N VAL A 175 -1.01 -4.43 15.69
CA VAL A 175 0.37 -4.35 15.21
C VAL A 175 0.45 -3.89 13.76
N GLN A 176 1.43 -3.06 13.47
CA GLN A 176 1.74 -2.63 12.12
C GLN A 176 3.20 -2.96 11.79
N LEU A 177 3.42 -3.73 10.73
CA LEU A 177 4.74 -3.97 10.16
C LEU A 177 5.04 -2.91 9.10
N GLN A 178 6.04 -2.10 9.34
CA GLN A 178 6.56 -1.13 8.38
C GLN A 178 7.75 -1.73 7.63
N ILE A 179 7.68 -1.74 6.30
CA ILE A 179 8.73 -2.27 5.44
C ILE A 179 9.36 -1.13 4.67
N THR A 180 10.66 -0.95 4.84
CA THR A 180 11.46 -0.04 4.03
C THR A 180 12.50 -0.84 3.25
N THR A 181 12.85 -0.38 2.07
CA THR A 181 13.81 -1.05 1.20
C THR A 181 14.96 -0.12 0.86
N ALA A 182 16.16 -0.71 0.73
CA ALA A 182 17.28 -0.04 0.09
C ALA A 182 17.31 -0.44 -1.40
N LEU A 183 17.47 0.54 -2.26
CA LEU A 183 17.80 0.31 -3.66
C LEU A 183 19.33 0.28 -3.80
N HIS A 184 19.83 -0.75 -4.47
CA HIS A 184 21.22 -0.69 -4.94
C HIS A 184 21.35 0.36 -6.05
N GLU A 185 22.47 1.03 -6.10
CA GLU A 185 22.85 1.87 -7.23
C GLU A 185 22.72 1.06 -8.54
N GLY A 186 21.91 1.54 -9.48
CA GLY A 186 21.61 0.84 -10.72
C GLY A 186 20.51 -0.23 -10.66
N ALA A 187 19.90 -0.48 -9.49
CA ALA A 187 18.72 -1.35 -9.41
C ALA A 187 17.44 -0.56 -9.74
N SER A 188 16.61 -1.09 -10.62
CA SER A 188 15.24 -0.63 -10.81
C SER A 188 14.32 -1.29 -9.77
N PHE A 189 13.23 -0.62 -9.41
CA PHE A 189 12.10 -1.29 -8.78
C PHE A 189 11.65 -2.40 -9.74
N ASN A 190 11.86 -3.64 -9.34
CA ASN A 190 11.44 -4.76 -10.14
C ASN A 190 10.18 -5.41 -9.52
N GLU A 191 9.48 -6.19 -10.32
CA GLU A 191 8.27 -6.92 -9.92
C GLU A 191 8.50 -7.82 -8.69
N SER A 192 9.74 -8.27 -8.45
CA SER A 192 10.08 -9.11 -7.29
C SER A 192 9.88 -8.41 -5.95
N PHE A 193 10.04 -7.08 -5.88
CA PHE A 193 9.80 -6.33 -4.64
C PHE A 193 8.32 -6.33 -4.26
N PHE A 194 7.45 -6.12 -5.23
CA PHE A 194 6.00 -6.15 -4.99
C PHE A 194 5.53 -7.56 -4.63
N ALA A 195 6.04 -8.58 -5.32
CA ALA A 195 5.72 -9.98 -5.03
C ALA A 195 6.13 -10.39 -3.61
N ILE A 196 7.30 -9.96 -3.13
CA ILE A 196 7.74 -10.19 -1.74
C ILE A 196 6.83 -9.44 -0.76
N GLY A 197 6.44 -8.23 -1.11
CA GLY A 197 5.53 -7.43 -0.30
C GLY A 197 4.16 -8.08 -0.13
N ASP A 198 3.58 -8.54 -1.21
CA ASP A 198 2.30 -9.27 -1.19
C ASP A 198 2.43 -10.57 -0.41
N GLN A 199 3.53 -11.30 -0.58
CA GLN A 199 3.80 -12.53 0.17
C GLN A 199 3.90 -12.27 1.68
N ILE A 200 4.63 -11.23 2.11
CA ILE A 200 4.72 -10.86 3.53
C ILE A 200 3.35 -10.47 4.06
N SER A 201 2.58 -9.66 3.34
CA SER A 201 1.24 -9.25 3.74
C SER A 201 0.31 -10.44 3.94
N ASN A 202 0.40 -11.46 3.07
CA ASN A 202 -0.39 -12.67 3.16
C ASN A 202 0.02 -13.57 4.34
N LEU A 203 1.32 -13.65 4.64
CA LEU A 203 1.85 -14.50 5.71
C LEU A 203 1.72 -13.86 7.09
N PHE A 204 1.97 -12.57 7.20
CA PHE A 204 1.92 -11.84 8.47
C PHE A 204 0.49 -11.66 8.98
N GLN A 205 -0.49 -11.54 8.08
CA GLN A 205 -1.93 -11.43 8.36
C GLN A 205 -2.34 -10.26 9.28
N GLN A 206 -1.48 -9.27 9.43
CA GLN A 206 -1.71 -8.02 10.16
C GLN A 206 -1.45 -6.84 9.23
N GLU A 207 -1.57 -5.62 9.74
CA GLU A 207 -1.32 -4.44 8.91
C GLU A 207 0.13 -4.36 8.43
N VAL A 208 0.35 -4.30 7.12
CA VAL A 208 1.68 -4.11 6.50
C VAL A 208 1.70 -2.80 5.73
N ARG A 209 2.70 -1.96 5.99
CA ARG A 209 2.92 -0.70 5.27
C ARG A 209 4.27 -0.67 4.58
N PHE A 210 4.25 -0.46 3.29
CA PHE A 210 5.46 -0.22 2.51
C PHE A 210 5.80 1.26 2.52
N LEU A 211 7.01 1.58 3.01
CA LEU A 211 7.49 2.95 3.13
C LEU A 211 8.40 3.37 1.96
N GLY A 212 8.77 2.40 1.12
CA GLY A 212 9.71 2.63 0.03
C GLY A 212 11.14 2.91 0.50
N PHE A 213 11.88 3.67 -0.30
CA PHE A 213 13.23 4.12 0.05
C PHE A 213 13.16 5.27 1.06
N LEU A 214 13.94 5.16 2.13
CA LEU A 214 14.10 6.19 3.15
C LEU A 214 15.57 6.63 3.22
N THR A 215 15.79 7.89 3.57
CA THR A 215 17.14 8.38 3.89
C THR A 215 17.61 7.78 5.21
N ASP A 216 18.93 7.74 5.43
CA ASP A 216 19.52 7.23 6.68
C ASP A 216 18.94 7.93 7.92
N GLN A 217 18.70 9.24 7.84
CA GLN A 217 18.09 10.01 8.92
C GLN A 217 16.66 9.54 9.20
N GLU A 218 15.88 9.24 8.18
CA GLU A 218 14.51 8.77 8.37
C GLU A 218 14.47 7.33 8.88
N VAL A 219 15.36 6.46 8.40
CA VAL A 219 15.54 5.09 8.93
C VAL A 219 15.89 5.14 10.41
N SER A 220 16.88 5.95 10.81
CA SER A 220 17.27 6.15 12.21
C SER A 220 16.09 6.62 13.08
N ARG A 221 15.35 7.62 12.60
CA ARG A 221 14.17 8.13 13.29
C ARG A 221 13.10 7.05 13.49
N ARG A 222 12.89 6.20 12.48
CA ARG A 222 11.93 5.10 12.55
C ARG A 222 12.39 3.97 13.46
N MET A 223 13.66 3.64 13.47
CA MET A 223 14.23 2.70 14.45
C MET A 223 13.95 3.14 15.88
N LEU A 224 14.15 4.44 16.18
CA LEU A 224 13.86 5.02 17.49
C LEU A 224 12.36 5.07 17.82
N ALA A 225 11.49 5.15 16.81
CA ALA A 225 10.04 5.26 16.99
C ALA A 225 9.32 3.91 16.94
N SER A 226 9.97 2.83 16.53
CA SER A 226 9.39 1.49 16.47
C SER A 226 9.55 0.74 17.80
N ASN A 227 8.63 -0.19 18.06
CA ASN A 227 8.71 -1.10 19.20
C ASN A 227 9.68 -2.27 18.98
N GLY A 228 10.12 -2.49 17.74
CA GLY A 228 11.10 -3.51 17.41
C GLY A 228 11.51 -3.52 15.94
N GLN A 229 12.71 -3.98 15.68
CA GLN A 229 13.24 -4.25 14.36
C GLN A 229 13.10 -5.74 14.03
N VAL A 230 12.53 -6.06 12.88
CA VAL A 230 12.42 -7.44 12.37
C VAL A 230 13.45 -7.65 11.26
N ALA A 231 14.32 -8.65 11.42
CA ALA A 231 15.33 -8.97 10.43
C ALA A 231 15.60 -10.49 10.40
N PHE A 232 15.18 -11.18 9.36
CA PHE A 232 15.35 -12.62 9.21
C PHE A 232 16.33 -12.96 8.10
N PHE A 233 17.19 -13.93 8.34
CA PHE A 233 18.29 -14.33 7.45
C PHE A 233 18.25 -15.82 7.10
N PRO A 234 18.61 -16.22 5.87
CA PRO A 234 18.62 -17.62 5.45
C PRO A 234 19.51 -18.55 6.29
N LYS A 235 20.56 -18.00 6.89
CA LYS A 235 21.56 -18.73 7.69
C LYS A 235 21.72 -18.15 9.09
N GLY A 236 20.65 -17.58 9.66
CA GLY A 236 20.73 -16.89 10.93
C GLY A 236 21.47 -15.54 10.87
N VAL A 237 21.43 -14.81 11.98
CA VAL A 237 22.10 -13.50 12.11
C VAL A 237 23.62 -13.69 12.31
N ARG A 238 24.41 -12.73 11.83
CA ARG A 238 25.88 -12.71 11.90
C ARG A 238 26.38 -11.34 12.36
N GLU A 239 27.65 -11.27 12.78
CA GLU A 239 28.31 -10.02 13.19
C GLU A 239 28.41 -8.96 12.09
N ASN A 240 28.30 -9.37 10.84
CA ASN A 240 28.34 -8.48 9.68
C ASN A 240 26.95 -8.04 9.19
N ASN A 241 25.88 -8.36 9.90
CA ASN A 241 24.55 -7.89 9.57
C ASN A 241 24.32 -6.46 10.07
N THR A 242 24.84 -5.48 9.33
CA THR A 242 24.83 -4.06 9.70
C THR A 242 23.42 -3.52 10.03
N THR A 243 22.38 -4.04 9.40
CA THR A 243 20.98 -3.68 9.73
C THR A 243 20.64 -4.00 11.19
N VAL A 244 21.02 -5.20 11.65
CA VAL A 244 20.78 -5.65 13.03
C VAL A 244 21.63 -4.82 14.00
N LEU A 245 22.94 -4.68 13.73
CA LEU A 245 23.82 -3.89 14.56
C LEU A 245 23.38 -2.43 14.66
N SER A 246 22.87 -1.86 13.59
CA SER A 246 22.31 -0.50 13.59
C SER A 246 21.08 -0.40 14.48
N ALA A 247 20.14 -1.34 14.39
CA ALA A 247 18.95 -1.35 15.25
C ALA A 247 19.34 -1.48 16.74
N MET A 248 20.24 -2.41 17.06
CA MET A 248 20.76 -2.59 18.41
C MET A 248 21.45 -1.32 18.94
N GLY A 249 22.25 -0.65 18.09
CA GLY A 249 22.91 0.62 18.45
C GLY A 249 21.94 1.78 18.71
N HIS A 250 20.73 1.72 18.14
CA HIS A 250 19.64 2.66 18.44
C HIS A 250 18.79 2.25 19.67
N GLY A 251 19.13 1.13 20.32
CA GLY A 251 18.32 0.60 21.43
C GLY A 251 16.99 0.00 20.97
N SER A 252 16.80 -0.22 19.67
CA SER A 252 15.62 -0.92 19.14
C SER A 252 15.78 -2.42 19.38
N PRO A 253 14.83 -3.09 20.07
CA PRO A 253 14.91 -4.53 20.24
C PRO A 253 14.79 -5.23 18.88
N VAL A 254 15.60 -6.27 18.67
CA VAL A 254 15.66 -6.99 17.39
C VAL A 254 15.00 -8.35 17.52
N ILE A 255 14.05 -8.63 16.62
CA ILE A 255 13.47 -9.95 16.40
C ILE A 255 14.16 -10.55 15.17
N THR A 256 14.86 -11.65 15.37
CA THR A 256 15.67 -12.30 14.33
C THR A 256 15.61 -13.82 14.44
N ASN A 257 16.38 -14.53 13.67
CA ASN A 257 16.58 -15.96 13.82
C ASN A 257 18.05 -16.27 14.14
N LEU A 258 18.28 -17.02 15.21
CA LEU A 258 19.59 -17.49 15.64
C LEU A 258 19.88 -18.89 15.09
N ASP A 259 21.16 -19.22 14.92
CA ASP A 259 21.67 -20.56 14.65
C ASP A 259 23.04 -20.76 15.34
N GLU A 260 23.69 -21.88 15.06
CA GLU A 260 24.98 -22.27 15.66
C GLU A 260 26.16 -21.33 15.35
N TYR A 261 26.02 -20.48 14.30
CA TYR A 261 27.03 -19.49 13.92
C TYR A 261 26.65 -18.07 14.29
N SER A 262 25.53 -17.89 14.98
CA SER A 262 25.17 -16.57 15.49
C SER A 262 26.08 -16.16 16.63
N PRO A 263 26.43 -14.86 16.76
CA PRO A 263 27.33 -14.41 17.83
C PRO A 263 26.81 -14.81 19.19
N GLU A 264 27.70 -15.33 20.07
CA GLU A 264 27.34 -15.78 21.44
C GLU A 264 26.71 -14.66 22.28
N TRP A 265 27.04 -13.40 22.00
CA TRP A 265 26.48 -12.24 22.70
C TRP A 265 25.09 -11.85 22.17
N MET A 266 24.63 -12.45 21.07
CA MET A 266 23.22 -12.39 20.61
C MET A 266 22.43 -13.53 21.22
N SER A 267 21.78 -13.28 22.35
CA SER A 267 21.08 -14.30 23.12
C SER A 267 19.61 -13.96 23.25
N HIS A 268 18.76 -14.98 23.06
CA HIS A 268 17.29 -14.85 23.13
C HIS A 268 16.84 -14.29 24.48
N GLY A 269 15.99 -13.27 24.45
CA GLY A 269 15.44 -12.62 25.64
C GLY A 269 16.44 -11.74 26.40
N GLU A 270 17.72 -11.73 26.00
CA GLU A 270 18.74 -10.88 26.61
C GLU A 270 19.14 -9.70 25.73
N SER A 271 19.63 -9.94 24.52
CA SER A 271 20.06 -8.90 23.59
C SER A 271 19.27 -8.89 22.25
N VAL A 272 18.58 -9.98 21.94
CA VAL A 272 17.69 -10.14 20.78
C VAL A 272 16.52 -11.05 21.14
N PHE A 273 15.50 -11.11 20.30
CA PHE A 273 14.49 -12.15 20.33
C PHE A 273 14.67 -13.10 19.15
N ASP A 274 14.88 -14.39 19.44
CA ASP A 274 14.93 -15.44 18.42
C ASP A 274 13.51 -15.92 18.13
N ILE A 275 13.05 -15.74 16.90
CA ILE A 275 11.70 -16.09 16.47
C ILE A 275 11.36 -17.57 16.73
N HIS A 276 12.34 -18.47 16.67
CA HIS A 276 12.14 -19.89 16.91
C HIS A 276 11.92 -20.24 18.38
N GLN A 277 12.31 -19.36 19.32
CA GLN A 277 12.13 -19.56 20.75
C GLN A 277 10.96 -18.76 21.33
N MET A 278 10.39 -17.82 20.54
CA MET A 278 9.22 -17.03 20.96
C MET A 278 7.96 -17.89 20.97
N ARG A 279 7.20 -17.83 22.05
CA ARG A 279 5.88 -18.46 22.18
C ARG A 279 4.73 -17.46 22.16
N GLU A 280 5.02 -16.23 22.56
CA GLU A 280 4.15 -15.07 22.57
C GLU A 280 4.96 -13.83 22.23
N PHE A 281 4.29 -12.76 21.81
CA PHE A 281 4.97 -11.50 21.55
C PHE A 281 5.29 -10.78 22.86
N PRO A 282 6.54 -10.30 23.06
CA PRO A 282 6.99 -9.73 24.32
C PRO A 282 6.18 -8.53 24.78
N SER A 283 6.14 -8.29 26.09
CA SER A 283 5.59 -7.07 26.68
C SER A 283 6.44 -5.85 26.31
N ILE A 284 5.89 -4.65 26.46
CA ILE A 284 6.63 -3.40 26.20
C ILE A 284 7.86 -3.30 27.11
N GLU A 285 7.74 -3.69 28.35
CA GLU A 285 8.81 -3.68 29.34
C GLU A 285 9.96 -4.63 28.94
N GLU A 286 9.62 -5.80 28.40
CA GLU A 286 10.62 -6.75 27.91
C GLU A 286 11.31 -6.24 26.63
N LEU A 287 10.56 -5.65 25.71
CA LEU A 287 11.12 -5.00 24.52
C LEU A 287 12.11 -3.90 24.90
N GLU A 288 11.73 -3.02 25.82
CA GLU A 288 12.62 -1.95 26.31
C GLU A 288 13.87 -2.49 27.01
N ARG A 289 13.72 -3.54 27.85
CA ARG A 289 14.84 -4.18 28.55
C ARG A 289 15.83 -4.79 27.55
N VAL A 290 15.34 -5.56 26.59
CA VAL A 290 16.16 -6.21 25.57
C VAL A 290 16.82 -5.16 24.67
N GLY A 291 16.12 -4.09 24.29
CA GLY A 291 16.67 -2.99 23.51
C GLY A 291 17.85 -2.28 24.23
N LYS A 292 17.73 -2.04 25.54
CA LYS A 292 18.84 -1.49 26.36
C LYS A 292 20.03 -2.43 26.41
N ASN A 293 19.80 -3.73 26.64
CA ASN A 293 20.86 -4.74 26.66
C ASN A 293 21.52 -4.88 25.28
N ALA A 294 20.73 -4.84 24.20
CA ALA A 294 21.23 -4.86 22.83
C ALA A 294 22.21 -3.72 22.55
N MET A 295 21.87 -2.50 22.98
CA MET A 295 22.73 -1.33 22.83
C MET A 295 24.06 -1.49 23.57
N LEU A 296 24.04 -2.08 24.79
CA LEU A 296 25.26 -2.38 25.55
C LEU A 296 26.09 -3.47 24.86
N ALA A 297 25.46 -4.52 24.37
CA ALA A 297 26.14 -5.62 23.70
C ALA A 297 26.84 -5.17 22.40
N VAL A 298 26.25 -4.24 21.64
CA VAL A 298 26.85 -3.75 20.39
C VAL A 298 27.85 -2.61 20.56
N ALA A 299 27.91 -1.98 21.73
CA ALA A 299 28.77 -0.82 21.99
C ALA A 299 30.27 -1.00 21.64
N PRO A 300 30.88 -2.18 21.78
CA PRO A 300 32.26 -2.41 21.38
C PRO A 300 32.49 -2.46 19.87
N TYR A 301 31.43 -2.71 19.07
CA TYR A 301 31.53 -3.00 17.63
C TYR A 301 31.35 -1.70 16.79
N THR A 302 32.33 -0.80 16.92
CA THR A 302 32.31 0.49 16.18
C THR A 302 33.33 0.47 15.05
N PHE A 303 33.12 1.35 14.04
CA PHE A 303 34.14 1.56 12.99
C PHE A 303 35.50 1.97 13.58
N SER A 304 35.51 2.75 14.67
CA SER A 304 36.75 3.12 15.36
C SER A 304 37.45 1.91 16.01
N SER A 305 36.69 0.94 16.51
CA SER A 305 37.24 -0.30 17.03
C SER A 305 37.76 -1.20 15.90
N LEU A 306 37.01 -1.32 14.82
CA LEU A 306 37.41 -2.07 13.63
C LEU A 306 38.68 -1.50 13.00
N ALA A 307 38.78 -0.17 12.86
CA ALA A 307 39.95 0.50 12.27
C ALA A 307 41.27 0.24 13.05
N LYS A 308 41.19 -0.12 14.32
CA LYS A 308 42.41 -0.48 15.12
C LYS A 308 42.94 -1.88 14.83
N LEU A 309 42.18 -2.70 14.08
CA LEU A 309 42.57 -4.05 13.69
C LEU A 309 43.34 -4.06 12.35
N PHE A 310 43.30 -2.96 11.62
CA PHE A 310 44.04 -2.75 10.35
C PHE A 310 45.34 -1.96 10.57
#